data_793c6321a9a393a9b0f8fda4d7960b12
#
_entry.id   793c6321a9a393a9b0f8fda4d7960b12
#
_cell.length_a   1.000
_cell.length_b   1.000
_cell.length_c   1.000
_cell.angle_alpha   90.00
_cell.angle_beta   90.00
_cell.angle_gamma   90.00
#
_symmetry.space_group_name_H-M   'P 1'
#
loop_
_entity.id
_entity.type
_entity.pdbx_description
1 polymer ?
#
loop_
_entity_poly.entity_id
_entity_poly.type
_entity_poly.pdbx_seq_one_letter_code
_entity_poly.pdbx_strand_id
1 'polypeptide(L)'
;ENTGMLLGTYEPRSTPWSLDGTPQTFGHDLLEPKLDNIADRLELAYERIPALATAGIKNIINGPFVFSPDGNPMIGPVPGMKNYWTAVGVMAGFCQAGGVGKTLAEWMIEGEPSVDVWAMDIARFGNFATPEWGVIKSSENYERRFVMTFPNETLPKGRRQKTTSIYDRLTQKGAVWQDTFGLENALWFANSSEDAYEEPTFHRSRSHDYVAKEVRAVRKNLGATEVANFANHKFTGSGAQAFLNRILAGHMPEPGRVNLSPMLLESGKLNGDLTIACIDKETFYLFGSSAAQNMHLRWFEKHLEGVKDVVYKNMTDDYHGIAIAGPNSNQLLSRLTRDDVSLDAFKFRDIRDTFIGGVPALCVRISFTGELGYEIYVAPQYQLKLFEVIQETSKDLDLTWFGGRALMSMRLEKSWGAWTMDFRPDFNVIESGLGFFVDWDKDFVGKQAALEDKKNGPRKKLSVIEIDTEIDVSGDEAVMHNKECVSYITSGGYGHSVEKSLAMTYLPVELIDSSTVLEVEILGVFCKASIVMKPLYDPSGLKMR
;
A
#
# COMPACT_ATOMS: atom_id res chain seq x y z
N GLU A 1 2.97 -43.43 6.04
CA GLU A 1 2.53 -44.77 5.62
C GLU A 1 3.14 -45.83 6.51
N ASN A 2 2.54 -47.00 6.60
CA ASN A 2 2.62 -48.00 7.68
C ASN A 2 3.99 -48.36 8.27
N THR A 3 5.14 -47.95 7.72
CA THR A 3 6.46 -48.25 8.28
C THR A 3 7.57 -47.28 7.84
N GLY A 4 7.24 -46.13 7.32
CA GLY A 4 8.21 -45.16 6.82
C GLY A 4 7.94 -43.74 7.23
N MET A 5 8.95 -42.89 7.11
CA MET A 5 8.85 -41.43 7.31
C MET A 5 8.96 -40.75 5.95
N LEU A 6 8.16 -39.75 5.73
CA LEU A 6 8.28 -38.82 4.59
C LEU A 6 9.10 -37.62 5.05
N LEU A 7 10.19 -37.35 4.34
CA LEU A 7 11.02 -36.17 4.51
C LEU A 7 10.82 -35.27 3.29
N GLY A 8 10.25 -34.09 3.49
CA GLY A 8 10.10 -33.05 2.48
C GLY A 8 11.01 -31.88 2.82
N THR A 9 11.78 -31.43 1.86
CA THR A 9 12.72 -30.33 2.02
C THR A 9 12.44 -29.22 1.01
N TYR A 10 12.86 -28.00 1.36
CA TYR A 10 12.96 -26.88 0.42
C TYR A 10 14.44 -26.51 0.35
N GLU A 11 15.02 -26.67 -0.82
CA GLU A 11 16.41 -26.35 -1.05
C GLU A 11 16.67 -24.83 -1.01
N PRO A 12 17.86 -24.40 -0.55
CA PRO A 12 18.21 -22.97 -0.48
C PRO A 12 18.50 -22.37 -1.86
N ARG A 13 18.52 -23.19 -2.91
CA ARG A 13 18.72 -22.79 -4.30
C ARG A 13 17.69 -23.50 -5.17
N SER A 14 16.67 -22.73 -5.57
CA SER A 14 15.67 -23.25 -6.51
C SER A 14 16.28 -23.49 -7.90
N THR A 15 15.74 -24.46 -8.62
CA THR A 15 16.05 -24.67 -10.03
C THR A 15 14.76 -24.40 -10.81
N PRO A 16 14.60 -23.20 -11.40
CA PRO A 16 13.46 -22.92 -12.27
C PRO A 16 13.38 -23.95 -13.41
N TRP A 17 12.17 -24.43 -13.66
CA TRP A 17 11.93 -25.46 -14.66
C TRP A 17 10.93 -24.96 -15.71
N SER A 18 11.19 -25.32 -16.98
CA SER A 18 10.28 -25.08 -18.11
C SER A 18 9.90 -23.62 -18.30
N LEU A 19 10.89 -22.73 -18.33
CA LEU A 19 10.71 -21.27 -18.40
C LEU A 19 10.00 -20.82 -19.69
N ASP A 20 10.14 -21.57 -20.78
CA ASP A 20 9.50 -21.31 -22.07
C ASP A 20 8.10 -21.96 -22.21
N GLY A 21 7.54 -22.42 -21.10
CA GLY A 21 6.25 -23.10 -21.03
C GLY A 21 6.36 -24.61 -20.86
N THR A 22 5.39 -25.20 -20.17
CA THR A 22 5.37 -26.65 -19.91
C THR A 22 5.29 -27.43 -21.21
N PRO A 23 6.16 -28.44 -21.45
CA PRO A 23 6.09 -29.28 -22.64
C PRO A 23 4.72 -29.95 -22.79
N GLN A 24 4.17 -29.96 -23.99
CA GLN A 24 2.83 -30.53 -24.25
C GLN A 24 2.75 -32.03 -23.90
N THR A 25 3.89 -32.71 -23.91
CA THR A 25 4.02 -34.15 -23.57
C THR A 25 4.16 -34.40 -22.07
N PHE A 26 4.37 -33.36 -21.25
CA PHE A 26 4.52 -33.50 -19.79
C PHE A 26 3.14 -33.71 -19.15
N GLY A 27 2.98 -34.86 -18.50
CA GLY A 27 1.72 -35.23 -17.82
C GLY A 27 1.94 -35.48 -16.33
N HIS A 28 1.98 -36.75 -15.94
CA HIS A 28 2.20 -37.17 -14.55
C HIS A 28 3.68 -37.54 -14.28
N ASP A 29 4.57 -37.04 -15.09
CA ASP A 29 5.98 -37.39 -15.02
C ASP A 29 6.65 -36.76 -13.79
N LEU A 30 7.61 -37.46 -13.23
CA LEU A 30 8.53 -36.97 -12.22
C LEU A 30 9.85 -36.58 -12.89
N LEU A 31 10.52 -35.62 -12.27
CA LEU A 31 11.87 -35.22 -12.68
C LEU A 31 12.92 -36.14 -12.03
N GLU A 32 14.12 -36.18 -12.62
CA GLU A 32 15.23 -36.92 -12.05
C GLU A 32 15.58 -36.43 -10.64
N PRO A 33 15.81 -37.34 -9.67
CA PRO A 33 16.22 -36.98 -8.33
C PRO A 33 17.54 -36.20 -8.32
N LYS A 34 17.59 -35.12 -7.50
CA LYS A 34 18.78 -34.28 -7.31
C LYS A 34 19.13 -34.17 -5.82
N LEU A 35 19.61 -35.27 -5.23
CA LEU A 35 19.94 -35.32 -3.79
C LEU A 35 20.99 -34.30 -3.38
N ASP A 36 21.95 -34.00 -4.27
CA ASP A 36 23.00 -32.99 -4.00
C ASP A 36 22.42 -31.61 -3.71
N ASN A 37 21.25 -31.28 -4.27
CA ASN A 37 20.58 -29.98 -4.03
C ASN A 37 20.04 -29.86 -2.61
N ILE A 38 19.80 -30.96 -1.91
CA ILE A 38 19.23 -31.04 -0.57
C ILE A 38 20.16 -31.63 0.47
N ALA A 39 21.45 -31.86 0.13
CA ALA A 39 22.42 -32.56 0.99
C ALA A 39 22.53 -31.91 2.37
N ASP A 40 22.68 -30.60 2.44
CA ASP A 40 22.73 -29.82 3.67
C ASP A 40 21.44 -29.95 4.52
N ARG A 41 20.28 -30.07 3.87
CA ARG A 41 18.98 -30.28 4.55
C ARG A 41 18.86 -31.70 5.08
N LEU A 42 19.43 -32.69 4.37
CA LEU A 42 19.48 -34.06 4.85
C LEU A 42 20.38 -34.19 6.09
N GLU A 43 21.51 -33.50 6.12
CA GLU A 43 22.40 -33.48 7.29
C GLU A 43 21.66 -32.93 8.51
N LEU A 44 20.97 -31.76 8.38
CA LEU A 44 20.16 -31.19 9.45
C LEU A 44 19.00 -32.12 9.89
N ALA A 45 18.40 -32.86 8.94
CA ALA A 45 17.38 -33.84 9.27
C ALA A 45 17.94 -35.03 10.07
N TYR A 46 19.17 -35.49 9.76
CA TYR A 46 19.84 -36.55 10.51
C TYR A 46 20.22 -36.12 11.93
N GLU A 47 20.61 -34.86 12.12
CA GLU A 47 20.83 -34.29 13.46
C GLU A 47 19.53 -34.26 14.27
N ARG A 48 18.43 -33.84 13.66
CA ARG A 48 17.11 -33.73 14.33
C ARG A 48 16.51 -35.10 14.65
N ILE A 49 16.67 -36.06 13.73
CA ILE A 49 16.09 -37.41 13.81
C ILE A 49 17.18 -38.41 13.47
N PRO A 50 18.05 -38.78 14.43
CA PRO A 50 19.22 -39.66 14.17
C PRO A 50 18.89 -40.99 13.51
N ALA A 51 17.68 -41.53 13.71
CA ALA A 51 17.23 -42.77 13.07
C ALA A 51 17.22 -42.67 11.52
N LEU A 52 17.10 -41.48 10.95
CA LEU A 52 17.15 -41.28 9.50
C LEU A 52 18.55 -41.55 8.91
N ALA A 53 19.62 -41.32 9.66
CA ALA A 53 20.98 -41.55 9.20
C ALA A 53 21.27 -43.02 8.91
N THR A 54 20.52 -43.93 9.54
CA THR A 54 20.67 -45.40 9.35
C THR A 54 19.50 -46.02 8.58
N ALA A 55 18.46 -45.22 8.27
CA ALA A 55 17.30 -45.68 7.49
C ALA A 55 17.65 -45.71 5.99
N GLY A 56 17.19 -46.74 5.27
CA GLY A 56 17.28 -46.78 3.82
C GLY A 56 16.26 -45.84 3.16
N ILE A 57 16.59 -45.27 2.01
CA ILE A 57 15.67 -44.51 1.17
C ILE A 57 14.86 -45.49 0.33
N LYS A 58 13.54 -45.50 0.54
CA LYS A 58 12.60 -46.35 -0.20
C LYS A 58 12.23 -45.77 -1.56
N ASN A 59 12.00 -44.48 -1.62
CA ASN A 59 11.58 -43.77 -2.82
C ASN A 59 11.97 -42.30 -2.75
N ILE A 60 12.25 -41.69 -3.91
CA ILE A 60 12.52 -40.27 -4.06
C ILE A 60 11.51 -39.68 -5.05
N ILE A 61 10.85 -38.60 -4.67
CA ILE A 61 9.90 -37.89 -5.49
C ILE A 61 10.47 -36.51 -5.77
N ASN A 62 10.73 -36.20 -7.05
CA ASN A 62 11.11 -34.88 -7.52
C ASN A 62 10.16 -34.47 -8.63
N GLY A 63 9.49 -33.35 -8.47
CA GLY A 63 8.52 -32.87 -9.44
C GLY A 63 8.45 -31.33 -9.44
N PRO A 64 7.90 -30.72 -10.52
CA PRO A 64 7.75 -29.28 -10.58
C PRO A 64 6.73 -28.80 -9.53
N PHE A 65 7.04 -27.67 -8.91
CA PHE A 65 6.19 -27.04 -7.92
C PHE A 65 5.89 -25.60 -8.32
N VAL A 66 4.61 -25.21 -8.29
CA VAL A 66 4.16 -23.90 -8.73
C VAL A 66 4.37 -22.87 -7.62
N PHE A 67 5.13 -21.82 -7.92
CA PHE A 67 5.31 -20.64 -7.06
C PHE A 67 5.00 -19.36 -7.81
N SER A 68 4.23 -18.48 -7.19
CA SER A 68 4.04 -17.11 -7.63
C SER A 68 5.16 -16.19 -7.09
N PRO A 69 5.32 -14.98 -7.63
CA PRO A 69 6.39 -14.07 -7.20
C PRO A 69 6.35 -13.68 -5.72
N ASP A 70 5.17 -13.67 -5.09
CA ASP A 70 4.95 -13.34 -3.67
C ASP A 70 4.45 -14.52 -2.82
N GLY A 71 4.33 -15.72 -3.40
CA GLY A 71 3.86 -16.93 -2.73
C GLY A 71 2.34 -17.01 -2.55
N ASN A 72 1.58 -15.98 -2.89
CA ASN A 72 0.13 -15.99 -2.84
C ASN A 72 -0.48 -16.48 -4.16
N PRO A 73 -1.65 -17.11 -4.17
CA PRO A 73 -2.37 -17.42 -5.39
C PRO A 73 -2.56 -16.19 -6.28
N MET A 74 -2.71 -16.41 -7.58
CA MET A 74 -3.10 -15.40 -8.56
C MET A 74 -4.48 -15.77 -9.09
N ILE A 75 -5.51 -15.14 -8.55
CA ILE A 75 -6.92 -15.43 -8.85
C ILE A 75 -7.66 -14.18 -9.35
N GLY A 76 -8.78 -14.40 -10.01
CA GLY A 76 -9.68 -13.34 -10.43
C GLY A 76 -9.64 -13.00 -11.92
N PRO A 77 -10.39 -11.98 -12.35
CA PRO A 77 -10.42 -11.52 -13.73
C PRO A 77 -9.13 -10.78 -14.07
N VAL A 78 -8.53 -11.16 -15.20
CA VAL A 78 -7.27 -10.57 -15.67
C VAL A 78 -7.53 -9.17 -16.25
N PRO A 79 -6.85 -8.12 -15.76
CA PRO A 79 -7.00 -6.76 -16.30
C PRO A 79 -6.77 -6.70 -17.82
N GLY A 80 -7.62 -5.95 -18.53
CA GLY A 80 -7.55 -5.80 -20.00
C GLY A 80 -8.02 -7.01 -20.81
N MET A 81 -8.47 -8.11 -20.17
CA MET A 81 -8.92 -9.32 -20.85
C MET A 81 -10.36 -9.66 -20.47
N LYS A 82 -11.30 -9.39 -21.38
CA LYS A 82 -12.72 -9.67 -21.14
C LYS A 82 -12.99 -11.17 -21.03
N ASN A 83 -13.75 -11.57 -19.99
CA ASN A 83 -14.15 -12.96 -19.70
C ASN A 83 -12.98 -13.94 -19.51
N TYR A 84 -11.79 -13.44 -19.21
CA TYR A 84 -10.64 -14.28 -18.89
C TYR A 84 -10.35 -14.23 -17.39
N TRP A 85 -10.42 -15.41 -16.75
CA TRP A 85 -10.23 -15.60 -15.32
C TRP A 85 -9.03 -16.50 -15.06
N THR A 86 -8.35 -16.29 -13.95
CA THR A 86 -7.22 -17.10 -13.55
C THR A 86 -7.39 -17.68 -12.15
N ALA A 87 -6.81 -18.86 -11.94
CA ALA A 87 -6.65 -19.52 -10.66
C ALA A 87 -5.34 -20.31 -10.68
N VAL A 88 -4.21 -19.59 -10.62
CA VAL A 88 -2.87 -20.18 -10.71
C VAL A 88 -2.02 -19.85 -9.50
N GLY A 89 -0.89 -20.51 -9.32
CA GLY A 89 -0.03 -20.29 -8.17
C GLY A 89 -0.63 -20.73 -6.84
N VAL A 90 -1.64 -21.61 -6.84
CA VAL A 90 -2.26 -22.17 -5.63
C VAL A 90 -1.33 -23.22 -5.06
N MET A 91 -0.24 -22.78 -4.45
CA MET A 91 0.85 -23.64 -3.95
C MET A 91 0.37 -24.65 -2.91
N ALA A 92 -0.41 -24.24 -1.93
CA ALA A 92 -1.00 -25.11 -0.92
C ALA A 92 -2.37 -25.66 -1.40
N GLY A 93 -2.39 -26.29 -2.59
CA GLY A 93 -3.60 -26.66 -3.31
C GLY A 93 -4.63 -27.43 -2.48
N PHE A 94 -4.20 -28.44 -1.73
CA PHE A 94 -5.11 -29.21 -0.87
C PHE A 94 -5.79 -28.38 0.22
N CYS A 95 -5.12 -27.37 0.74
CA CYS A 95 -5.68 -26.51 1.80
C CYS A 95 -6.46 -25.31 1.23
N GLN A 96 -6.07 -24.78 0.08
CA GLN A 96 -6.59 -23.53 -0.45
C GLN A 96 -7.61 -23.70 -1.58
N ALA A 97 -7.58 -24.82 -2.33
CA ALA A 97 -8.38 -24.99 -3.56
C ALA A 97 -9.89 -24.79 -3.33
N GLY A 98 -10.43 -25.30 -2.20
CA GLY A 98 -11.84 -25.11 -1.86
C GLY A 98 -12.23 -23.65 -1.67
N GLY A 99 -11.39 -22.88 -0.94
CA GLY A 99 -11.58 -21.45 -0.73
C GLY A 99 -11.44 -20.66 -2.03
N VAL A 100 -10.41 -20.93 -2.81
CA VAL A 100 -10.20 -20.32 -4.14
C VAL A 100 -11.38 -20.57 -5.06
N GLY A 101 -11.85 -21.84 -5.15
CA GLY A 101 -12.99 -22.19 -6.01
C GLY A 101 -14.28 -21.50 -5.59
N LYS A 102 -14.57 -21.44 -4.28
CA LYS A 102 -15.72 -20.71 -3.74
C LYS A 102 -15.64 -19.22 -4.08
N THR A 103 -14.53 -18.58 -3.76
CA THR A 103 -14.33 -17.14 -4.00
C THR A 103 -14.48 -16.77 -5.48
N LEU A 104 -13.91 -17.57 -6.38
CA LEU A 104 -14.06 -17.32 -7.83
C LEU A 104 -15.49 -17.51 -8.30
N ALA A 105 -16.20 -18.55 -7.81
CA ALA A 105 -17.61 -18.77 -8.17
C ALA A 105 -18.48 -17.60 -7.72
N GLU A 106 -18.33 -17.15 -6.49
CA GLU A 106 -19.03 -15.96 -5.96
C GLU A 106 -18.71 -14.72 -6.80
N TRP A 107 -17.42 -14.47 -7.05
CA TRP A 107 -17.00 -13.32 -7.84
C TRP A 107 -17.54 -13.32 -9.27
N MET A 108 -17.59 -14.50 -9.93
CA MET A 108 -18.16 -14.64 -11.28
C MET A 108 -19.68 -14.41 -11.31
N ILE A 109 -20.40 -14.83 -10.25
CA ILE A 109 -21.87 -14.77 -10.20
C ILE A 109 -22.33 -13.39 -9.71
N GLU A 110 -21.73 -12.90 -8.62
CA GLU A 110 -22.15 -11.66 -7.95
C GLU A 110 -21.42 -10.41 -8.49
N GLY A 111 -20.32 -10.61 -9.25
CA GLY A 111 -19.51 -9.52 -9.82
C GLY A 111 -18.47 -8.93 -8.88
N GLU A 112 -18.40 -9.43 -7.63
CA GLU A 112 -17.39 -9.07 -6.62
C GLU A 112 -17.15 -10.27 -5.67
N PRO A 113 -15.97 -10.39 -5.05
CA PRO A 113 -15.71 -11.42 -4.05
C PRO A 113 -16.39 -11.07 -2.72
N SER A 114 -16.84 -12.08 -1.97
CA SER A 114 -17.49 -11.90 -0.66
C SER A 114 -16.54 -11.49 0.47
N VAL A 115 -15.22 -11.64 0.26
CA VAL A 115 -14.14 -11.34 1.20
C VAL A 115 -13.05 -10.55 0.51
N ASP A 116 -12.21 -9.85 1.27
CA ASP A 116 -11.03 -9.19 0.72
C ASP A 116 -10.04 -10.25 0.21
N VAL A 117 -9.77 -10.20 -1.08
CA VAL A 117 -8.80 -11.06 -1.78
C VAL A 117 -7.66 -10.26 -2.42
N TRP A 118 -7.47 -9.02 -2.02
CA TRP A 118 -6.46 -8.14 -2.64
C TRP A 118 -5.09 -8.81 -2.75
N ALA A 119 -4.63 -9.47 -1.70
CA ALA A 119 -3.34 -10.16 -1.69
C ALA A 119 -3.26 -11.39 -2.62
N MET A 120 -4.41 -11.85 -3.15
CA MET A 120 -4.51 -12.97 -4.10
C MET A 120 -4.98 -12.53 -5.49
N ASP A 121 -5.49 -11.30 -5.63
CA ASP A 121 -5.97 -10.79 -6.91
C ASP A 121 -4.81 -10.62 -7.89
N ILE A 122 -4.95 -11.20 -9.11
CA ILE A 122 -3.94 -11.07 -10.17
C ILE A 122 -3.67 -9.60 -10.52
N ALA A 123 -4.63 -8.72 -10.35
CA ALA A 123 -4.50 -7.28 -10.61
C ALA A 123 -3.51 -6.55 -9.69
N ARG A 124 -2.99 -7.21 -8.63
CA ARG A 124 -1.89 -6.65 -7.82
C ARG A 124 -0.57 -6.55 -8.59
N PHE A 125 -0.42 -7.33 -9.65
CA PHE A 125 0.71 -7.24 -10.57
C PHE A 125 0.40 -6.30 -11.72
N GLY A 126 1.44 -5.64 -12.23
CA GLY A 126 1.37 -4.73 -13.37
C GLY A 126 2.47 -5.03 -14.38
N ASN A 127 2.70 -4.11 -15.31
CA ASN A 127 3.69 -4.25 -16.39
C ASN A 127 5.13 -4.43 -15.91
N PHE A 128 5.42 -4.11 -14.65
CA PHE A 128 6.72 -4.35 -14.03
C PHE A 128 7.03 -5.84 -13.82
N ALA A 129 6.00 -6.68 -13.70
CA ALA A 129 6.12 -8.11 -13.47
C ALA A 129 6.41 -8.85 -14.79
N THR A 130 7.60 -8.63 -15.35
CA THR A 130 8.07 -9.35 -16.54
C THR A 130 8.33 -10.83 -16.23
N PRO A 131 8.39 -11.72 -17.25
CA PRO A 131 8.74 -13.14 -17.04
C PRO A 131 10.05 -13.31 -16.27
N GLU A 132 11.10 -12.54 -16.60
CA GLU A 132 12.41 -12.59 -15.95
C GLU A 132 12.32 -12.19 -14.48
N TRP A 133 11.62 -11.12 -14.17
CA TRP A 133 11.35 -10.68 -12.81
C TRP A 133 10.56 -11.75 -12.04
N GLY A 134 9.55 -12.35 -12.70
CA GLY A 134 8.73 -13.41 -12.13
C GLY A 134 9.56 -14.63 -11.71
N VAL A 135 10.52 -15.07 -12.55
CA VAL A 135 11.44 -16.16 -12.24
C VAL A 135 12.29 -15.83 -11.01
N ILE A 136 12.87 -14.63 -10.96
CA ILE A 136 13.73 -14.18 -9.85
C ILE A 136 12.94 -14.15 -8.54
N LYS A 137 11.75 -13.55 -8.54
CA LYS A 137 10.92 -13.41 -7.34
C LYS A 137 10.32 -14.73 -6.88
N SER A 138 9.83 -15.57 -7.79
CA SER A 138 9.32 -16.91 -7.45
C SER A 138 10.42 -17.80 -6.86
N SER A 139 11.64 -17.71 -7.40
CA SER A 139 12.81 -18.41 -6.84
C SER A 139 13.15 -17.92 -5.44
N GLU A 140 13.18 -16.60 -5.22
CA GLU A 140 13.43 -16.00 -3.90
C GLU A 140 12.37 -16.44 -2.88
N ASN A 141 11.10 -16.44 -3.28
CA ASN A 141 10.00 -16.85 -2.43
C ASN A 141 10.07 -18.34 -2.06
N TYR A 142 10.37 -19.21 -3.04
CA TYR A 142 10.59 -20.64 -2.81
C TYR A 142 11.72 -20.88 -1.81
N GLU A 143 12.89 -20.28 -2.02
CA GLU A 143 14.09 -20.43 -1.18
C GLU A 143 13.85 -19.97 0.26
N ARG A 144 12.95 -19.01 0.44
CA ARG A 144 12.59 -18.41 1.74
C ARG A 144 11.33 -19.00 2.38
N ARG A 145 10.77 -20.07 1.83
CA ARG A 145 9.45 -20.61 2.25
C ARG A 145 9.33 -20.84 3.76
N PHE A 146 10.40 -21.27 4.40
CA PHE A 146 10.46 -21.52 5.84
C PHE A 146 11.45 -20.61 6.58
N VAL A 147 11.92 -19.58 5.92
CA VAL A 147 12.71 -18.54 6.58
C VAL A 147 11.76 -17.62 7.33
N MET A 148 12.12 -17.28 8.57
CA MET A 148 11.38 -16.31 9.35
C MET A 148 11.36 -14.96 8.62
N THR A 149 10.17 -14.40 8.43
CA THR A 149 9.97 -13.05 7.91
C THR A 149 9.86 -12.06 9.05
N PHE A 150 10.53 -10.92 8.89
CA PHE A 150 10.45 -9.83 9.86
C PHE A 150 9.45 -8.76 9.38
N PRO A 151 8.83 -8.03 10.31
CA PRO A 151 8.01 -6.88 9.96
C PRO A 151 8.79 -5.89 9.09
N ASN A 152 8.14 -5.36 8.05
CA ASN A 152 8.75 -4.38 7.14
C ASN A 152 10.04 -4.84 6.42
N GLU A 153 10.29 -6.15 6.35
CA GLU A 153 11.43 -6.69 5.62
C GLU A 153 11.27 -6.44 4.12
N THR A 154 12.30 -5.91 3.49
CA THR A 154 12.36 -5.75 2.03
C THR A 154 13.26 -6.81 1.44
N LEU A 155 12.70 -7.67 0.57
CA LEU A 155 13.45 -8.75 -0.06
C LEU A 155 14.44 -8.22 -1.10
N PRO A 156 15.67 -8.78 -1.16
CA PRO A 156 16.77 -8.19 -1.94
C PRO A 156 16.74 -8.49 -3.44
N LYS A 157 16.09 -9.60 -3.88
CA LYS A 157 16.12 -10.00 -5.29
C LYS A 157 15.07 -9.27 -6.13
N GLY A 158 15.32 -9.12 -7.43
CA GLY A 158 14.38 -8.49 -8.38
C GLY A 158 14.15 -7.00 -8.14
N ARG A 159 15.09 -6.31 -7.47
CA ARG A 159 15.04 -4.88 -7.14
C ARG A 159 15.38 -4.00 -8.34
N ARG A 160 15.00 -2.73 -8.25
CA ARG A 160 15.19 -1.69 -9.26
C ARG A 160 14.50 -2.00 -10.59
N GLN A 161 13.33 -2.62 -10.51
CA GLN A 161 12.52 -2.87 -11.70
C GLN A 161 12.04 -1.56 -12.33
N LYS A 162 11.62 -0.60 -11.49
CA LYS A 162 11.36 0.78 -11.87
C LYS A 162 12.06 1.72 -10.89
N THR A 163 12.64 2.80 -11.42
CA THR A 163 13.21 3.90 -10.66
C THR A 163 12.78 5.22 -11.26
N THR A 164 12.76 6.26 -10.45
CA THR A 164 12.49 7.63 -10.92
C THR A 164 13.78 8.31 -11.39
N SER A 165 13.66 9.45 -12.05
CA SER A 165 14.82 10.21 -12.53
C SER A 165 15.67 10.83 -11.41
N ILE A 166 15.16 10.85 -10.18
CA ILE A 166 15.88 11.38 -8.99
C ILE A 166 16.38 10.28 -8.05
N TYR A 167 16.21 9.00 -8.41
CA TYR A 167 16.62 7.86 -7.60
C TYR A 167 18.08 7.97 -7.12
N ASP A 168 19.03 8.21 -8.03
CA ASP A 168 20.45 8.32 -7.69
C ASP A 168 20.74 9.57 -6.83
N ARG A 169 20.00 10.66 -7.03
CA ARG A 169 20.11 11.87 -6.22
C ARG A 169 19.67 11.64 -4.78
N LEU A 170 18.57 10.91 -4.58
CA LEU A 170 18.09 10.55 -3.25
C LEU A 170 18.99 9.49 -2.59
N THR A 171 19.53 8.54 -3.37
CA THR A 171 20.54 7.59 -2.89
C THR A 171 21.77 8.31 -2.33
N GLN A 172 22.29 9.33 -3.04
CA GLN A 172 23.40 10.16 -2.56
C GLN A 172 23.07 10.93 -1.27
N LYS A 173 21.80 11.15 -0.98
CA LYS A 173 21.32 11.76 0.28
C LYS A 173 21.10 10.75 1.41
N GLY A 174 21.42 9.49 1.19
CA GLY A 174 21.27 8.43 2.19
C GLY A 174 19.90 7.75 2.19
N ALA A 175 19.15 7.81 1.09
CA ALA A 175 17.86 7.10 0.99
C ALA A 175 18.02 5.60 1.18
N VAL A 176 17.22 5.04 2.08
CA VAL A 176 17.00 3.60 2.23
C VAL A 176 15.74 3.22 1.49
N TRP A 177 15.82 2.22 0.63
CA TRP A 177 14.82 1.94 -0.39
C TRP A 177 13.98 0.71 -0.08
N GLN A 178 12.72 0.78 -0.49
CA GLN A 178 11.78 -0.33 -0.54
C GLN A 178 11.21 -0.46 -1.94
N ASP A 179 11.01 -1.71 -2.40
CA ASP A 179 10.20 -1.98 -3.58
C ASP A 179 8.70 -1.88 -3.24
N THR A 180 7.98 -1.08 -3.99
CA THR A 180 6.53 -0.96 -3.90
C THR A 180 5.93 -1.14 -5.29
N PHE A 181 5.40 -2.32 -5.59
CA PHE A 181 4.81 -2.65 -6.90
C PHE A 181 5.76 -2.33 -8.06
N GLY A 182 7.00 -2.77 -7.91
CA GLY A 182 8.08 -2.62 -8.89
C GLY A 182 8.79 -1.26 -8.86
N LEU A 183 8.30 -0.27 -8.13
CA LEU A 183 8.93 1.05 -8.00
C LEU A 183 9.73 1.17 -6.71
N GLU A 184 10.97 1.62 -6.79
CA GLU A 184 11.77 1.96 -5.62
C GLU A 184 11.27 3.22 -4.95
N ASN A 185 10.97 3.15 -3.65
CA ASN A 185 10.52 4.27 -2.83
C ASN A 185 11.44 4.45 -1.62
N ALA A 186 11.77 5.70 -1.29
CA ALA A 186 12.56 6.00 -0.10
C ALA A 186 11.73 5.77 1.17
N LEU A 187 12.21 4.89 2.06
CA LEU A 187 11.61 4.64 3.37
C LEU A 187 12.00 5.69 4.39
N TRP A 188 13.27 6.03 4.45
CA TRP A 188 13.88 7.00 5.35
C TRP A 188 15.27 7.39 4.84
N PHE A 189 15.91 8.39 5.45
CA PHE A 189 17.21 8.90 5.04
C PHE A 189 18.25 8.75 6.17
N ALA A 190 19.33 8.04 5.87
CA ALA A 190 20.48 7.92 6.74
C ALA A 190 21.38 9.16 6.68
N ASN A 191 22.22 9.37 7.70
CA ASN A 191 23.19 10.46 7.71
C ASN A 191 24.38 10.21 6.77
N SER A 192 24.65 8.94 6.43
CA SER A 192 25.73 8.52 5.54
C SER A 192 25.29 7.31 4.69
N SER A 193 26.00 7.05 3.60
CA SER A 193 25.77 5.87 2.76
C SER A 193 26.07 4.55 3.50
N GLU A 194 26.97 4.57 4.47
CA GLU A 194 27.33 3.42 5.30
C GLU A 194 26.19 3.01 6.24
N ASP A 195 25.37 3.97 6.67
CA ASP A 195 24.20 3.76 7.52
C ASP A 195 22.92 3.49 6.72
N ALA A 196 22.97 3.62 5.40
CA ALA A 196 21.80 3.51 4.53
C ALA A 196 21.39 2.05 4.25
N TYR A 197 21.00 1.32 5.29
CA TYR A 197 20.50 -0.06 5.20
C TYR A 197 19.44 -0.36 6.26
N GLU A 198 18.57 -1.32 5.96
CA GLU A 198 17.64 -1.89 6.95
C GLU A 198 18.27 -3.09 7.65
N GLU A 199 17.95 -3.21 8.94
CA GLU A 199 18.25 -4.37 9.75
C GLU A 199 16.92 -4.98 10.20
N PRO A 200 16.55 -6.18 9.68
CA PRO A 200 15.30 -6.82 10.08
C PRO A 200 15.27 -7.11 11.58
N THR A 201 14.18 -6.72 12.24
CA THR A 201 14.01 -6.91 13.67
C THR A 201 12.53 -7.03 14.05
N PHE A 202 12.24 -7.74 15.14
CA PHE A 202 10.92 -7.75 15.79
C PHE A 202 10.77 -6.64 16.84
N HIS A 203 11.87 -5.92 17.14
CA HIS A 203 11.89 -4.85 18.13
C HIS A 203 11.84 -3.48 17.43
N ARG A 204 12.37 -2.47 18.06
CA ARG A 204 12.44 -1.13 17.48
C ARG A 204 13.44 -1.07 16.33
N SER A 205 12.96 -0.58 15.17
CA SER A 205 13.79 -0.43 13.98
C SER A 205 14.92 0.58 14.21
N ARG A 206 16.08 0.31 13.59
CA ARG A 206 17.20 1.27 13.57
C ARG A 206 16.86 2.61 12.92
N SER A 207 15.84 2.66 12.07
CA SER A 207 15.38 3.90 11.45
C SER A 207 14.73 4.87 12.42
N HIS A 208 14.39 4.46 13.64
CA HIS A 208 13.60 5.25 14.61
C HIS A 208 14.11 6.67 14.81
N ASP A 209 15.39 6.84 15.08
CA ASP A 209 15.98 8.15 15.33
C ASP A 209 16.11 9.01 14.06
N TYR A 210 16.33 8.37 12.91
CA TYR A 210 16.35 9.04 11.60
C TYR A 210 14.96 9.58 11.25
N VAL A 211 13.95 8.73 11.36
CA VAL A 211 12.55 9.11 11.14
C VAL A 211 12.11 10.22 12.11
N ALA A 212 12.54 10.17 13.37
CA ALA A 212 12.29 11.24 14.33
C ALA A 212 12.83 12.60 13.88
N LYS A 213 14.03 12.65 13.28
CA LYS A 213 14.61 13.88 12.72
C LYS A 213 13.81 14.39 11.53
N GLU A 214 13.42 13.48 10.61
CA GLU A 214 12.61 13.81 9.45
C GLU A 214 11.27 14.40 9.87
N VAL A 215 10.54 13.75 10.77
CA VAL A 215 9.25 14.24 11.30
C VAL A 215 9.39 15.61 11.94
N ARG A 216 10.41 15.81 12.79
CA ARG A 216 10.65 17.10 13.44
C ARG A 216 10.95 18.21 12.45
N ALA A 217 11.70 17.91 11.38
CA ALA A 217 12.00 18.86 10.32
C ALA A 217 10.73 19.30 9.58
N VAL A 218 9.88 18.36 9.17
CA VAL A 218 8.58 18.67 8.54
C VAL A 218 7.70 19.51 9.48
N ARG A 219 7.59 19.10 10.76
CA ARG A 219 6.74 19.80 11.74
C ARG A 219 7.18 21.22 12.06
N LYS A 220 8.47 21.48 12.07
CA LYS A 220 9.05 22.76 12.55
C LYS A 220 9.50 23.69 11.43
N ASN A 221 9.78 23.14 10.24
CA ASN A 221 10.42 23.90 9.18
C ASN A 221 9.91 23.51 7.78
N LEU A 222 10.62 22.63 7.10
CA LEU A 222 10.39 22.29 5.71
C LEU A 222 10.91 20.88 5.40
N GLY A 223 10.05 20.04 4.87
CA GLY A 223 10.42 18.74 4.34
C GLY A 223 10.05 18.58 2.88
N ALA A 224 10.76 17.70 2.17
CA ALA A 224 10.39 17.24 0.83
C ALA A 224 10.41 15.72 0.76
N THR A 225 9.51 15.15 -0.03
CA THR A 225 9.46 13.72 -0.33
C THR A 225 9.05 13.49 -1.77
N GLU A 226 9.47 12.36 -2.33
CA GLU A 226 8.99 11.94 -3.64
C GLU A 226 7.57 11.37 -3.55
N VAL A 227 6.71 11.71 -4.52
CA VAL A 227 5.33 11.23 -4.63
C VAL A 227 5.07 10.59 -5.99
N ALA A 228 6.01 9.76 -6.46
CA ALA A 228 5.88 8.99 -7.69
C ALA A 228 5.11 7.66 -7.50
N ASN A 229 4.79 7.31 -6.27
CA ASN A 229 4.14 6.06 -5.89
C ASN A 229 2.62 6.15 -5.73
N PHE A 230 1.97 7.16 -6.34
CA PHE A 230 0.51 7.22 -6.42
C PHE A 230 0.02 6.71 -7.78
N ALA A 231 -1.12 6.02 -7.78
CA ALA A 231 -1.85 5.75 -9.01
C ALA A 231 -2.49 7.04 -9.51
N ASN A 232 -2.31 7.34 -10.79
CA ASN A 232 -2.86 8.51 -11.45
C ASN A 232 -3.77 8.07 -12.59
N HIS A 233 -5.04 8.46 -12.54
CA HIS A 233 -6.03 8.13 -13.54
C HIS A 233 -6.60 9.42 -14.12
N LYS A 234 -6.65 9.55 -15.45
CA LYS A 234 -7.20 10.70 -16.15
C LYS A 234 -8.47 10.32 -16.87
N PHE A 235 -9.51 11.15 -16.70
CA PHE A 235 -10.78 11.07 -17.40
C PHE A 235 -11.02 12.36 -18.15
N THR A 236 -11.37 12.26 -19.45
CA THR A 236 -11.67 13.43 -20.28
C THR A 236 -12.92 13.18 -21.12
N GLY A 237 -13.56 14.29 -21.51
CA GLY A 237 -14.73 14.30 -22.37
C GLY A 237 -16.00 14.81 -21.69
N SER A 238 -17.01 15.14 -22.49
CA SER A 238 -18.27 15.76 -22.00
C SER A 238 -19.08 14.85 -21.06
N GLY A 239 -18.84 13.51 -21.11
CA GLY A 239 -19.44 12.53 -20.22
C GLY A 239 -18.66 12.27 -18.92
N ALA A 240 -17.42 12.80 -18.78
CA ALA A 240 -16.51 12.44 -17.71
C ALA A 240 -17.06 12.78 -16.31
N GLN A 241 -17.65 13.97 -16.14
CA GLN A 241 -18.24 14.39 -14.86
C GLN A 241 -19.41 13.47 -14.45
N ALA A 242 -20.30 13.15 -15.37
CA ALA A 242 -21.46 12.29 -15.08
C ALA A 242 -21.02 10.87 -14.74
N PHE A 243 -20.04 10.33 -15.47
CA PHE A 243 -19.46 9.02 -15.21
C PHE A 243 -18.83 8.96 -13.80
N LEU A 244 -17.92 9.89 -13.48
CA LEU A 244 -17.26 9.95 -12.18
C LEU A 244 -18.24 10.18 -11.04
N ASN A 245 -19.26 11.02 -11.24
CA ASN A 245 -20.30 11.23 -10.26
C ASN A 245 -21.08 9.95 -9.91
N ARG A 246 -21.20 9.01 -10.87
CA ARG A 246 -21.86 7.72 -10.67
C ARG A 246 -20.96 6.70 -9.94
N ILE A 247 -19.66 6.65 -10.25
CA ILE A 247 -18.78 5.62 -9.70
C ILE A 247 -18.10 6.02 -8.38
N LEU A 248 -18.11 7.29 -8.02
CA LEU A 248 -17.54 7.83 -6.79
C LEU A 248 -18.66 8.26 -5.84
N ALA A 249 -18.52 7.93 -4.55
CA ALA A 249 -19.55 8.26 -3.56
C ALA A 249 -19.44 9.71 -3.02
N GLY A 250 -18.30 10.39 -3.18
CA GLY A 250 -18.06 11.72 -2.64
C GLY A 250 -18.60 12.85 -3.53
N HIS A 251 -18.60 14.07 -2.97
CA HIS A 251 -18.95 15.28 -3.71
C HIS A 251 -17.97 15.55 -4.85
N MET A 252 -18.50 15.85 -6.04
CA MET A 252 -17.67 16.29 -7.16
C MET A 252 -17.05 17.66 -6.86
N PRO A 253 -15.74 17.84 -7.12
CA PRO A 253 -15.11 19.15 -6.94
C PRO A 253 -15.48 20.12 -8.06
N GLU A 254 -15.50 21.41 -7.74
CA GLU A 254 -15.55 22.48 -8.72
C GLU A 254 -14.23 22.59 -9.51
N PRO A 255 -14.22 23.19 -10.72
CA PRO A 255 -12.98 23.44 -11.46
C PRO A 255 -11.92 24.16 -10.61
N GLY A 256 -10.68 23.65 -10.69
CA GLY A 256 -9.55 24.13 -9.87
C GLY A 256 -9.52 23.59 -8.44
N ARG A 257 -10.35 22.57 -8.11
CA ARG A 257 -10.46 22.03 -6.74
C ARG A 257 -10.24 20.52 -6.71
N VAL A 258 -9.91 20.01 -5.50
CA VAL A 258 -9.85 18.58 -5.21
C VAL A 258 -10.73 18.20 -4.02
N ASN A 259 -11.26 16.98 -4.04
CA ASN A 259 -11.99 16.39 -2.93
C ASN A 259 -11.51 14.94 -2.69
N LEU A 260 -11.57 14.48 -1.44
CA LEU A 260 -11.50 13.06 -1.14
C LEU A 260 -12.86 12.43 -1.47
N SER A 261 -12.85 11.29 -2.16
CA SER A 261 -14.05 10.55 -2.50
C SER A 261 -13.87 9.07 -2.25
N PRO A 262 -14.66 8.46 -1.37
CA PRO A 262 -14.77 7.01 -1.32
C PRO A 262 -15.31 6.47 -2.64
N MET A 263 -14.82 5.31 -3.06
CA MET A 263 -15.37 4.48 -4.13
C MET A 263 -15.84 3.16 -3.50
N LEU A 264 -17.04 2.72 -3.85
CA LEU A 264 -17.67 1.58 -3.21
C LEU A 264 -17.92 0.45 -4.22
N LEU A 265 -17.94 -0.78 -3.74
CA LEU A 265 -18.49 -1.95 -4.42
C LEU A 265 -20.03 -1.89 -4.36
N GLU A 266 -20.72 -2.73 -5.15
CA GLU A 266 -22.18 -2.85 -5.12
C GLU A 266 -22.69 -3.25 -3.72
N SER A 267 -21.92 -4.02 -2.98
CA SER A 267 -22.16 -4.40 -1.58
C SER A 267 -22.04 -3.24 -0.57
N GLY A 268 -21.67 -2.04 -1.00
CA GLY A 268 -21.42 -0.89 -0.11
C GLY A 268 -20.06 -0.89 0.58
N LYS A 269 -19.25 -1.93 0.37
CA LYS A 269 -17.90 -2.01 0.93
C LYS A 269 -16.93 -1.10 0.18
N LEU A 270 -15.83 -0.73 0.86
CA LEU A 270 -14.81 0.13 0.27
C LEU A 270 -14.10 -0.55 -0.90
N ASN A 271 -13.96 0.17 -2.00
CA ASN A 271 -13.14 -0.20 -3.16
C ASN A 271 -12.03 0.82 -3.45
N GLY A 272 -11.95 1.89 -2.71
CA GLY A 272 -10.93 2.94 -2.80
C GLY A 272 -11.27 4.17 -1.99
N ASP A 273 -10.23 4.96 -1.70
CA ASP A 273 -10.29 6.30 -1.12
C ASP A 273 -9.49 7.23 -2.02
N LEU A 274 -10.13 7.77 -3.05
CA LEU A 274 -9.47 8.50 -4.12
C LEU A 274 -9.54 10.02 -3.90
N THR A 275 -8.47 10.72 -4.20
CA THR A 275 -8.53 12.18 -4.38
C THR A 275 -8.95 12.47 -5.80
N ILE A 276 -10.14 13.05 -5.99
CA ILE A 276 -10.61 13.53 -7.28
C ILE A 276 -10.28 15.00 -7.46
N ALA A 277 -9.66 15.34 -8.58
CA ALA A 277 -9.32 16.69 -9.00
C ALA A 277 -10.11 17.07 -10.26
N CYS A 278 -10.72 18.24 -10.26
CA CYS A 278 -11.39 18.82 -11.41
C CYS A 278 -10.50 19.95 -11.96
N ILE A 279 -9.95 19.77 -13.15
CA ILE A 279 -9.18 20.82 -13.85
C ILE A 279 -10.14 21.79 -14.54
N ASP A 280 -11.06 21.22 -15.30
CA ASP A 280 -12.15 21.91 -15.97
C ASP A 280 -13.37 20.97 -16.05
N LYS A 281 -14.46 21.39 -16.70
CA LYS A 281 -15.72 20.62 -16.79
C LYS A 281 -15.60 19.27 -17.49
N GLU A 282 -14.52 19.04 -18.25
CA GLU A 282 -14.33 17.84 -19.06
C GLU A 282 -13.04 17.09 -18.72
N THR A 283 -12.23 17.59 -17.75
CA THR A 283 -10.92 17.03 -17.41
C THR A 283 -10.79 16.78 -15.92
N PHE A 284 -10.63 15.52 -15.54
CA PHE A 284 -10.50 15.09 -14.15
C PHE A 284 -9.29 14.17 -13.99
N TYR A 285 -8.65 14.29 -12.82
CA TYR A 285 -7.64 13.33 -12.36
C TYR A 285 -8.10 12.67 -11.06
N LEU A 286 -7.78 11.39 -10.93
CA LEU A 286 -7.94 10.65 -9.69
C LEU A 286 -6.58 10.18 -9.21
N PHE A 287 -6.25 10.47 -7.97
CA PHE A 287 -5.05 10.01 -7.30
C PHE A 287 -5.43 8.96 -6.25
N GLY A 288 -4.73 7.84 -6.25
CA GLY A 288 -5.00 6.73 -5.34
C GLY A 288 -3.75 5.94 -5.00
N SER A 289 -3.90 4.84 -4.28
CA SER A 289 -2.80 3.94 -3.95
C SER A 289 -2.27 3.23 -5.21
N SER A 290 -0.96 3.24 -5.41
CA SER A 290 -0.33 2.48 -6.51
C SER A 290 -0.62 0.98 -6.42
N ALA A 291 -0.78 0.46 -5.22
CA ALA A 291 -1.16 -0.93 -4.97
C ALA A 291 -2.48 -1.32 -5.65
N ALA A 292 -3.42 -0.39 -5.71
CA ALA A 292 -4.75 -0.62 -6.27
C ALA A 292 -4.89 -0.20 -7.75
N GLN A 293 -3.83 0.31 -8.40
CA GLN A 293 -3.97 0.94 -9.73
C GLN A 293 -4.64 0.03 -10.77
N ASN A 294 -4.25 -1.25 -10.86
CA ASN A 294 -4.81 -2.16 -11.85
C ASN A 294 -6.18 -2.72 -11.43
N MET A 295 -6.45 -2.81 -10.13
CA MET A 295 -7.79 -3.13 -9.62
C MET A 295 -8.75 -2.00 -9.95
N HIS A 296 -8.34 -0.74 -9.73
CA HIS A 296 -9.12 0.43 -10.10
C HIS A 296 -9.26 0.56 -11.62
N LEU A 297 -8.18 0.32 -12.40
CA LEU A 297 -8.25 0.28 -13.87
C LEU A 297 -9.34 -0.70 -14.31
N ARG A 298 -9.31 -1.94 -13.85
CA ARG A 298 -10.32 -2.98 -14.17
C ARG A 298 -11.73 -2.55 -13.75
N TRP A 299 -11.86 -1.90 -12.60
CA TRP A 299 -13.13 -1.33 -12.13
C TRP A 299 -13.65 -0.23 -13.05
N PHE A 300 -12.80 0.70 -13.45
CA PHE A 300 -13.17 1.77 -14.38
C PHE A 300 -13.57 1.21 -15.76
N GLU A 301 -12.80 0.27 -16.31
CA GLU A 301 -13.09 -0.38 -17.58
C GLU A 301 -14.47 -1.09 -17.55
N LYS A 302 -14.77 -1.82 -16.47
CA LYS A 302 -16.09 -2.46 -16.27
C LYS A 302 -17.22 -1.44 -16.35
N HIS A 303 -17.09 -0.29 -15.70
CA HIS A 303 -18.13 0.72 -15.64
C HIS A 303 -18.18 1.65 -16.87
N LEU A 304 -17.13 1.67 -17.68
CA LEU A 304 -17.07 2.38 -18.94
C LEU A 304 -17.74 1.61 -20.10
N GLU A 305 -18.05 0.33 -19.92
CA GLU A 305 -18.74 -0.43 -20.97
C GLU A 305 -20.05 0.26 -21.38
N GLY A 306 -20.16 0.61 -22.68
CA GLY A 306 -21.33 1.30 -23.24
C GLY A 306 -21.43 2.79 -22.93
N VAL A 307 -20.52 3.36 -22.15
CA VAL A 307 -20.46 4.79 -21.88
C VAL A 307 -19.81 5.51 -23.07
N LYS A 308 -20.46 6.58 -23.55
CA LYS A 308 -19.95 7.41 -24.64
C LYS A 308 -19.37 8.71 -24.08
N ASP A 309 -18.53 9.36 -24.89
CA ASP A 309 -17.98 10.69 -24.60
C ASP A 309 -17.12 10.76 -23.32
N VAL A 310 -16.51 9.62 -22.92
CA VAL A 310 -15.53 9.53 -21.86
C VAL A 310 -14.29 8.81 -22.38
N VAL A 311 -13.13 9.43 -22.21
CA VAL A 311 -11.84 8.84 -22.49
C VAL A 311 -11.09 8.67 -21.17
N TYR A 312 -10.72 7.43 -20.87
CA TYR A 312 -9.93 7.08 -19.71
C TYR A 312 -8.48 6.79 -20.10
N LYS A 313 -7.53 7.25 -19.28
CA LYS A 313 -6.11 6.92 -19.40
C LYS A 313 -5.50 6.68 -18.02
N ASN A 314 -4.81 5.55 -17.84
CA ASN A 314 -3.90 5.37 -16.70
C ASN A 314 -2.64 6.21 -16.94
N MET A 315 -2.34 7.12 -16.02
CA MET A 315 -1.24 8.09 -16.08
C MET A 315 -0.17 7.83 -15.01
N THR A 316 -0.21 6.67 -14.35
CA THR A 316 0.64 6.39 -13.17
C THR A 316 2.12 6.54 -13.46
N ASP A 317 2.59 6.07 -14.62
CA ASP A 317 3.99 6.22 -15.03
C ASP A 317 4.26 7.52 -15.83
N ASP A 318 3.22 8.33 -16.10
CA ASP A 318 3.33 9.60 -16.84
C ASP A 318 3.50 10.82 -15.90
N TYR A 319 3.28 10.67 -14.60
CA TYR A 319 3.47 11.72 -13.60
C TYR A 319 4.36 11.24 -12.47
N HIS A 320 5.44 12.00 -12.25
CA HIS A 320 6.28 11.86 -11.07
C HIS A 320 6.24 13.17 -10.29
N GLY A 321 6.19 13.09 -8.96
CA GLY A 321 6.01 14.29 -8.15
C GLY A 321 7.05 14.43 -7.05
N ILE A 322 7.10 15.66 -6.53
CA ILE A 322 7.77 15.99 -5.27
C ILE A 322 6.75 16.74 -4.42
N ALA A 323 6.51 16.26 -3.21
CA ALA A 323 5.75 16.98 -2.21
C ALA A 323 6.68 17.79 -1.32
N ILE A 324 6.26 19.01 -0.99
CA ILE A 324 6.89 19.86 0.00
C ILE A 324 5.90 20.13 1.14
N ALA A 325 6.32 20.00 2.39
CA ALA A 325 5.45 20.15 3.55
C ALA A 325 6.17 20.81 4.73
N GLY A 326 5.41 21.51 5.55
CA GLY A 326 5.89 22.21 6.73
C GLY A 326 5.58 23.70 6.69
N PRO A 327 5.80 24.42 7.81
CA PRO A 327 5.46 25.86 7.93
C PRO A 327 6.07 26.74 6.84
N ASN A 328 7.26 26.40 6.35
CA ASN A 328 7.98 27.17 5.33
C ASN A 328 7.73 26.69 3.89
N SER A 329 6.81 25.73 3.67
CA SER A 329 6.53 25.19 2.33
C SER A 329 5.96 26.24 1.37
N ASN A 330 5.10 27.16 1.86
CA ASN A 330 4.59 28.27 1.03
C ASN A 330 5.70 29.26 0.65
N GLN A 331 6.62 29.55 1.57
CA GLN A 331 7.79 30.40 1.28
C GLN A 331 8.66 29.80 0.18
N LEU A 332 8.91 28.49 0.22
CA LEU A 332 9.62 27.82 -0.88
C LEU A 332 8.85 27.88 -2.19
N LEU A 333 7.55 27.52 -2.17
CA LEU A 333 6.72 27.52 -3.38
C LEU A 333 6.67 28.91 -4.04
N SER A 334 6.55 29.99 -3.26
CA SER A 334 6.51 31.36 -3.78
C SER A 334 7.79 31.79 -4.49
N ARG A 335 8.92 31.15 -4.18
CA ARG A 335 10.21 31.37 -4.88
C ARG A 335 10.34 30.56 -6.17
N LEU A 336 9.53 29.51 -6.31
CA LEU A 336 9.59 28.56 -7.43
C LEU A 336 8.63 28.93 -8.58
N THR A 337 7.65 29.81 -8.35
CA THR A 337 6.68 30.22 -9.37
C THR A 337 6.49 31.73 -9.41
N ARG A 338 5.96 32.22 -10.53
CA ARG A 338 5.54 33.61 -10.69
C ARG A 338 4.07 33.82 -10.33
N ASP A 339 3.33 32.74 -10.17
CA ASP A 339 1.93 32.80 -9.79
C ASP A 339 1.77 33.26 -8.34
N ASP A 340 0.67 33.91 -8.06
CA ASP A 340 0.28 34.19 -6.66
C ASP A 340 -0.15 32.88 -5.98
N VAL A 341 0.73 32.39 -5.09
CA VAL A 341 0.54 31.20 -4.28
C VAL A 341 0.35 31.55 -2.80
N SER A 342 0.01 32.82 -2.50
CA SER A 342 -0.41 33.21 -1.15
C SER A 342 -1.56 32.31 -0.66
N LEU A 343 -1.71 32.17 0.65
CA LEU A 343 -2.70 31.27 1.23
C LEU A 343 -4.14 31.66 0.86
N ASP A 344 -4.38 32.92 0.53
CA ASP A 344 -5.68 33.44 0.08
C ASP A 344 -5.93 33.18 -1.41
N ALA A 345 -4.89 33.24 -2.24
CA ALA A 345 -4.98 33.04 -3.68
C ALA A 345 -4.91 31.56 -4.09
N PHE A 346 -4.19 30.74 -3.33
CA PHE A 346 -4.07 29.30 -3.54
C PHE A 346 -4.52 28.57 -2.27
N LYS A 347 -5.82 28.33 -2.17
CA LYS A 347 -6.46 27.81 -0.96
C LYS A 347 -6.25 26.33 -0.76
N PHE A 348 -6.43 25.85 0.47
CA PHE A 348 -6.46 24.42 0.77
C PHE A 348 -7.42 23.67 -0.15
N ARG A 349 -6.97 22.60 -0.78
CA ARG A 349 -7.64 21.79 -1.81
C ARG A 349 -7.77 22.50 -3.17
N ASP A 350 -6.98 23.52 -3.47
CA ASP A 350 -6.84 24.03 -4.83
C ASP A 350 -5.85 23.16 -5.64
N ILE A 351 -6.09 23.09 -6.94
CA ILE A 351 -5.21 22.48 -7.94
C ILE A 351 -5.04 23.44 -9.12
N ARG A 352 -3.81 23.51 -9.67
CA ARG A 352 -3.49 24.37 -10.80
C ARG A 352 -2.49 23.74 -11.74
N ASP A 353 -2.71 23.88 -13.04
CA ASP A 353 -1.67 23.79 -14.05
C ASP A 353 -0.85 25.08 -13.99
N THR A 354 0.46 24.97 -13.80
CA THR A 354 1.35 26.11 -13.64
C THR A 354 2.79 25.78 -14.02
N PHE A 355 3.71 26.72 -13.83
CA PHE A 355 5.15 26.50 -13.97
C PHE A 355 5.83 26.63 -12.62
N ILE A 356 6.47 25.54 -12.18
CA ILE A 356 7.25 25.47 -10.93
C ILE A 356 8.71 25.25 -11.29
N GLY A 357 9.58 26.16 -10.88
CA GLY A 357 11.02 26.09 -11.24
C GLY A 357 11.28 26.11 -12.75
N GLY A 358 10.36 26.68 -13.52
CA GLY A 358 10.45 26.77 -14.98
C GLY A 358 10.02 25.51 -15.72
N VAL A 359 9.45 24.48 -15.04
CA VAL A 359 8.90 23.27 -15.67
C VAL A 359 7.38 23.26 -15.58
N PRO A 360 6.68 22.72 -16.60
CA PRO A 360 5.22 22.53 -16.52
C PRO A 360 4.88 21.58 -15.37
N ALA A 361 3.96 21.97 -14.53
CA ALA A 361 3.59 21.21 -13.34
C ALA A 361 2.10 21.31 -13.03
N LEU A 362 1.54 20.23 -12.51
CA LEU A 362 0.26 20.21 -11.82
C LEU A 362 0.54 20.34 -10.32
N CYS A 363 0.13 21.45 -9.72
CA CYS A 363 0.37 21.74 -8.30
C CYS A 363 -0.92 21.65 -7.52
N VAL A 364 -0.92 20.85 -6.44
CA VAL A 364 -2.08 20.62 -5.57
C VAL A 364 -1.74 21.07 -4.15
N ARG A 365 -2.57 21.89 -3.53
CA ARG A 365 -2.41 22.28 -2.12
C ARG A 365 -3.11 21.27 -1.21
N ILE A 366 -2.45 20.15 -0.97
CA ILE A 366 -2.82 19.10 -0.01
C ILE A 366 -1.55 18.56 0.65
N SER A 367 -1.71 17.83 1.74
CA SER A 367 -0.60 17.16 2.39
C SER A 367 -1.09 16.00 3.26
N PHE A 368 -0.47 14.86 3.16
CA PHE A 368 -0.71 13.70 4.04
C PHE A 368 0.11 13.76 5.34
N THR A 369 0.92 14.81 5.52
CA THR A 369 1.69 15.05 6.75
C THR A 369 0.88 15.71 7.86
N GLY A 370 -0.23 16.37 7.52
CA GLY A 370 -0.98 17.21 8.46
C GLY A 370 -0.41 18.62 8.64
N GLU A 371 0.62 18.99 7.87
CA GLU A 371 1.15 20.37 7.78
C GLU A 371 0.68 21.04 6.48
N LEU A 372 0.89 22.35 6.39
CA LEU A 372 0.82 23.06 5.13
C LEU A 372 1.71 22.36 4.11
N GLY A 373 1.18 22.05 2.95
CA GLY A 373 1.95 21.32 1.96
C GLY A 373 1.37 21.39 0.55
N TYR A 374 2.23 21.01 -0.40
CA TYR A 374 1.93 21.03 -1.81
C TYR A 374 2.52 19.76 -2.45
N GLU A 375 1.75 19.14 -3.31
CA GLU A 375 2.21 18.07 -4.20
C GLU A 375 2.37 18.64 -5.60
N ILE A 376 3.56 18.48 -6.16
CA ILE A 376 3.97 19.07 -7.44
C ILE A 376 4.24 17.91 -8.39
N TYR A 377 3.34 17.66 -9.32
CA TYR A 377 3.42 16.60 -10.31
C TYR A 377 3.94 17.14 -11.64
N VAL A 378 4.90 16.44 -12.22
CA VAL A 378 5.52 16.77 -13.50
C VAL A 378 5.64 15.51 -14.36
N ALA A 379 5.78 15.68 -15.68
CA ALA A 379 6.17 14.56 -16.53
C ALA A 379 7.58 14.07 -16.14
N PRO A 380 7.88 12.74 -16.23
CA PRO A 380 9.10 12.13 -15.70
C PRO A 380 10.40 12.82 -16.13
N GLN A 381 10.46 13.30 -17.38
CA GLN A 381 11.62 14.00 -17.93
C GLN A 381 11.92 15.35 -17.24
N TYR A 382 10.98 15.92 -16.51
CA TYR A 382 11.15 17.20 -15.78
C TYR A 382 11.44 17.01 -14.28
N GLN A 383 11.31 15.82 -13.75
CA GLN A 383 11.43 15.58 -12.31
C GLN A 383 12.83 15.91 -11.78
N LEU A 384 13.89 15.54 -12.54
CA LEU A 384 15.26 15.87 -12.15
C LEU A 384 15.47 17.40 -12.11
N LYS A 385 14.94 18.13 -13.09
CA LYS A 385 15.02 19.60 -13.09
C LYS A 385 14.26 20.20 -11.91
N LEU A 386 13.08 19.69 -11.62
CA LEU A 386 12.30 20.14 -10.45
C LEU A 386 13.07 19.90 -9.14
N PHE A 387 13.67 18.72 -8.97
CA PHE A 387 14.51 18.39 -7.82
C PHE A 387 15.67 19.39 -7.66
N GLU A 388 16.42 19.64 -8.74
CA GLU A 388 17.58 20.55 -8.71
C GLU A 388 17.17 21.98 -8.34
N VAL A 389 16.07 22.48 -8.89
CA VAL A 389 15.59 23.84 -8.58
C VAL A 389 15.08 23.93 -7.14
N ILE A 390 14.36 22.91 -6.64
CA ILE A 390 13.96 22.86 -5.23
C ILE A 390 15.20 22.90 -4.32
N GLN A 391 16.21 22.08 -4.60
CA GLN A 391 17.44 22.05 -3.80
C GLN A 391 18.19 23.39 -3.81
N GLU A 392 18.29 24.04 -4.97
CA GLU A 392 18.97 25.34 -5.08
C GLU A 392 18.20 26.43 -4.34
N THR A 393 16.88 26.49 -4.54
CA THR A 393 16.04 27.54 -3.98
C THR A 393 15.85 27.43 -2.47
N SER A 394 16.01 26.22 -1.92
CA SER A 394 15.83 25.95 -0.49
C SER A 394 17.11 25.99 0.36
N LYS A 395 18.26 26.39 -0.18
CA LYS A 395 19.56 26.38 0.51
C LYS A 395 19.55 27.13 1.86
N ASP A 396 18.79 28.20 1.94
CA ASP A 396 18.64 29.01 3.16
C ASP A 396 17.41 28.63 4.02
N LEU A 397 16.65 27.62 3.60
CA LEU A 397 15.43 27.17 4.28
C LEU A 397 15.60 25.86 5.07
N ASP A 398 16.81 25.30 5.06
CA ASP A 398 17.13 24.06 5.79
C ASP A 398 16.16 22.92 5.45
N LEU A 399 16.00 22.63 4.14
CA LEU A 399 15.15 21.58 3.62
C LEU A 399 15.68 20.19 4.01
N THR A 400 14.82 19.38 4.61
CA THR A 400 15.10 17.99 4.93
C THR A 400 14.29 17.05 4.02
N TRP A 401 14.95 16.05 3.39
CA TRP A 401 14.25 14.97 2.71
C TRP A 401 13.72 13.97 3.74
N PHE A 402 12.49 13.51 3.53
CA PHE A 402 11.85 12.54 4.41
C PHE A 402 11.25 11.39 3.60
N GLY A 403 11.20 10.21 4.21
CA GLY A 403 10.72 9.01 3.56
C GLY A 403 9.31 8.59 3.98
N GLY A 404 8.89 7.44 3.45
CA GLY A 404 7.56 6.88 3.70
C GLY A 404 7.29 6.60 5.17
N ARG A 405 8.31 6.24 5.98
CA ARG A 405 8.11 5.99 7.42
C ARG A 405 7.77 7.25 8.20
N ALA A 406 8.39 8.38 7.86
CA ALA A 406 8.03 9.66 8.46
C ALA A 406 6.60 10.08 8.07
N LEU A 407 6.22 9.87 6.80
CA LEU A 407 4.86 10.12 6.33
C LEU A 407 3.84 9.26 7.10
N MET A 408 4.12 7.96 7.27
CA MET A 408 3.25 7.03 8.00
C MET A 408 3.17 7.35 9.50
N SER A 409 4.26 7.81 10.14
CA SER A 409 4.22 8.33 11.50
C SER A 409 3.28 9.54 11.62
N MET A 410 3.47 10.54 10.74
CA MET A 410 2.69 11.79 10.79
C MET A 410 1.19 11.60 10.52
N ARG A 411 0.78 10.65 9.63
CA ARG A 411 -0.64 10.36 9.36
C ARG A 411 -1.33 9.70 10.55
N LEU A 412 -0.61 8.80 11.30
CA LEU A 412 -1.13 8.16 12.52
C LEU A 412 -1.46 9.20 13.59
N GLU A 413 -0.60 10.20 13.78
CA GLU A 413 -0.84 11.31 14.72
C GLU A 413 -2.09 12.13 14.38
N LYS A 414 -2.49 12.12 13.10
CA LYS A 414 -3.72 12.74 12.56
C LYS A 414 -4.92 11.80 12.58
N SER A 415 -4.74 10.55 12.99
CA SER A 415 -5.77 9.50 12.94
C SER A 415 -6.31 9.24 11.52
N TRP A 416 -5.47 9.34 10.50
CA TRP A 416 -5.84 9.07 9.12
C TRP A 416 -5.53 7.62 8.73
N GLY A 417 -6.54 6.92 8.20
CA GLY A 417 -6.38 5.59 7.63
C GLY A 417 -5.64 5.62 6.29
N ALA A 418 -5.11 4.47 5.89
CA ALA A 418 -4.46 4.26 4.60
C ALA A 418 -5.03 3.04 3.89
N TRP A 419 -5.12 3.11 2.55
CA TRP A 419 -5.57 2.00 1.72
C TRP A 419 -4.62 0.79 1.86
N THR A 420 -5.16 -0.40 1.75
CA THR A 420 -4.53 -1.71 1.98
C THR A 420 -4.21 -2.06 3.44
N MET A 421 -4.17 -1.08 4.31
CA MET A 421 -3.96 -1.30 5.76
C MET A 421 -5.28 -1.15 6.51
N ASP A 422 -5.76 0.09 6.61
CA ASP A 422 -6.95 0.45 7.39
C ASP A 422 -8.21 0.47 6.53
N PHE A 423 -8.09 0.85 5.26
CA PHE A 423 -9.18 0.85 4.30
C PHE A 423 -9.04 -0.36 3.37
N ARG A 424 -10.04 -1.25 3.43
CA ARG A 424 -10.08 -2.51 2.66
C ARG A 424 -11.52 -2.89 2.34
N PRO A 425 -11.74 -3.80 1.35
CA PRO A 425 -13.08 -4.31 1.01
C PRO A 425 -13.79 -5.13 2.11
N ASP A 426 -13.17 -5.35 3.26
CA ASP A 426 -13.83 -5.95 4.43
C ASP A 426 -14.77 -4.98 5.15
N PHE A 427 -14.57 -3.67 4.96
CA PHE A 427 -15.23 -2.62 5.74
C PHE A 427 -16.10 -1.73 4.85
N ASN A 428 -17.18 -1.23 5.42
CA ASN A 428 -18.01 -0.23 4.77
C ASN A 428 -17.58 1.21 5.11
N VAL A 429 -18.15 2.17 4.41
CA VAL A 429 -17.79 3.59 4.53
C VAL A 429 -18.12 4.18 5.91
N ILE A 430 -19.10 3.62 6.64
CA ILE A 430 -19.51 4.09 7.98
C ILE A 430 -18.54 3.57 9.04
N GLU A 431 -18.19 2.29 8.97
CA GLU A 431 -17.20 1.66 9.86
C GLU A 431 -15.83 2.34 9.75
N SER A 432 -15.42 2.69 8.54
CA SER A 432 -14.13 3.33 8.24
C SER A 432 -14.07 4.83 8.56
N GLY A 433 -15.20 5.43 8.99
CA GLY A 433 -15.27 6.86 9.30
C GLY A 433 -15.28 7.77 8.06
N LEU A 434 -15.39 7.22 6.85
CA LEU A 434 -15.39 7.96 5.59
C LEU A 434 -16.79 8.47 5.19
N GLY A 435 -17.82 8.15 5.96
CA GLY A 435 -19.21 8.56 5.69
C GLY A 435 -19.43 10.07 5.61
N PHE A 436 -18.54 10.88 6.21
CA PHE A 436 -18.54 12.34 6.09
C PHE A 436 -18.23 12.83 4.66
N PHE A 437 -17.47 12.07 3.90
CA PHE A 437 -17.10 12.42 2.53
C PHE A 437 -18.13 11.99 1.48
N VAL A 438 -19.17 11.23 1.89
CA VAL A 438 -20.20 10.71 0.99
C VAL A 438 -21.25 11.78 0.72
N ASP A 439 -21.56 11.97 -0.56
CA ASP A 439 -22.70 12.76 -1.02
C ASP A 439 -23.95 11.86 -1.07
N TRP A 440 -24.72 11.91 0.00
CA TRP A 440 -25.90 11.05 0.19
C TRP A 440 -27.09 11.46 -0.70
N ASP A 441 -27.07 12.66 -1.30
CA ASP A 441 -28.17 13.17 -2.10
C ASP A 441 -28.10 12.71 -3.57
N LYS A 442 -26.91 12.35 -4.07
CA LYS A 442 -26.72 11.82 -5.42
C LYS A 442 -26.85 10.31 -5.49
N ASP A 443 -26.98 9.77 -6.72
CA ASP A 443 -26.88 8.34 -6.98
C ASP A 443 -25.44 7.91 -7.28
N PHE A 444 -25.03 6.74 -6.76
CA PHE A 444 -23.69 6.17 -6.98
C PHE A 444 -23.69 4.65 -6.78
N VAL A 445 -22.66 3.97 -7.29
CA VAL A 445 -22.49 2.52 -7.12
C VAL A 445 -22.39 2.16 -5.64
N GLY A 446 -23.17 1.17 -5.19
CA GLY A 446 -23.22 0.72 -3.80
C GLY A 446 -24.07 1.59 -2.86
N LYS A 447 -24.75 2.64 -3.37
CA LYS A 447 -25.54 3.56 -2.52
C LYS A 447 -26.58 2.85 -1.68
N GLN A 448 -27.33 1.90 -2.25
CA GLN A 448 -28.41 1.23 -1.54
C GLN A 448 -27.90 0.47 -0.31
N ALA A 449 -26.84 -0.30 -0.48
CA ALA A 449 -26.19 -1.02 0.62
C ALA A 449 -25.59 -0.06 1.66
N ALA A 450 -24.91 1.01 1.22
CA ALA A 450 -24.33 2.02 2.10
C ALA A 450 -25.39 2.78 2.91
N LEU A 451 -26.60 3.03 2.35
CA LEU A 451 -27.73 3.61 3.08
C LEU A 451 -28.28 2.66 4.15
N GLU A 452 -28.31 1.37 3.86
CA GLU A 452 -28.70 0.36 4.84
C GLU A 452 -27.70 0.28 6.00
N ASP A 453 -26.40 0.26 5.70
CA ASP A 453 -25.33 0.34 6.72
C ASP A 453 -25.45 1.61 7.57
N LYS A 454 -25.70 2.76 6.94
CA LYS A 454 -25.90 4.03 7.65
C LYS A 454 -27.10 3.99 8.57
N LYS A 455 -28.20 3.38 8.14
CA LYS A 455 -29.44 3.23 8.92
C LYS A 455 -29.24 2.29 10.11
N ASN A 456 -28.55 1.17 9.91
CA ASN A 456 -28.31 0.16 10.94
C ASN A 456 -27.23 0.59 11.94
N GLY A 457 -26.37 1.54 11.56
CA GLY A 457 -25.18 1.92 12.29
C GLY A 457 -24.06 0.86 12.20
N PRO A 458 -22.82 1.27 12.46
CA PRO A 458 -21.68 0.35 12.41
C PRO A 458 -21.67 -0.58 13.62
N ARG A 459 -21.27 -1.85 13.41
CA ARG A 459 -20.98 -2.78 14.52
C ARG A 459 -19.60 -2.53 15.12
N LYS A 460 -18.67 -2.10 14.30
CA LYS A 460 -17.29 -1.75 14.66
C LYS A 460 -16.91 -0.46 13.96
N LYS A 461 -15.92 0.25 14.49
CA LYS A 461 -15.49 1.51 13.91
C LYS A 461 -13.97 1.63 13.99
N LEU A 462 -13.37 2.13 12.91
CA LEU A 462 -11.96 2.46 12.87
C LEU A 462 -11.62 3.45 13.99
N SER A 463 -10.72 3.07 14.85
CA SER A 463 -10.31 3.81 16.04
C SER A 463 -8.79 3.83 16.13
N VAL A 464 -8.25 4.86 16.76
CA VAL A 464 -6.83 4.93 17.11
C VAL A 464 -6.67 4.58 18.57
N ILE A 465 -5.65 3.79 18.87
CA ILE A 465 -5.24 3.46 20.23
C ILE A 465 -3.79 3.87 20.47
N GLU A 466 -3.51 4.32 21.68
CA GLU A 466 -2.16 4.52 22.22
C GLU A 466 -1.77 3.27 22.98
N ILE A 467 -0.56 2.75 22.74
CA ILE A 467 -0.06 1.50 23.33
C ILE A 467 1.18 1.82 24.16
N ASP A 468 1.22 1.33 25.40
CA ASP A 468 2.38 1.46 26.29
C ASP A 468 3.43 0.39 25.94
N THR A 469 4.27 0.69 24.94
CA THR A 469 5.31 -0.20 24.44
C THR A 469 6.49 0.55 23.84
N GLU A 470 7.67 -0.03 23.97
CA GLU A 470 8.88 0.41 23.27
C GLU A 470 9.19 -0.41 22.00
N ILE A 471 8.40 -1.46 21.73
CA ILE A 471 8.51 -2.28 20.53
C ILE A 471 7.69 -1.63 19.42
N ASP A 472 8.18 -1.70 18.18
CA ASP A 472 7.44 -1.19 17.05
C ASP A 472 6.18 -2.05 16.79
N VAL A 473 5.05 -1.40 16.65
CA VAL A 473 3.77 -2.03 16.29
C VAL A 473 3.66 -2.02 14.77
N SER A 474 3.46 -3.17 14.16
CA SER A 474 3.55 -3.32 12.71
C SER A 474 2.22 -3.61 12.01
N GLY A 475 1.30 -4.27 12.70
CA GLY A 475 0.02 -4.75 12.18
C GLY A 475 -0.21 -6.22 12.56
N ASP A 476 -1.47 -6.63 12.55
CA ASP A 476 -1.95 -7.97 12.88
C ASP A 476 -1.83 -8.38 14.37
N GLU A 477 -1.28 -7.55 15.25
CA GLU A 477 -1.25 -7.80 16.68
C GLU A 477 -2.69 -7.86 17.26
N ALA A 478 -2.95 -8.84 18.15
CA ALA A 478 -4.27 -9.03 18.74
C ALA A 478 -4.60 -7.91 19.73
N VAL A 479 -5.81 -7.35 19.61
CA VAL A 479 -6.38 -6.38 20.56
C VAL A 479 -7.33 -7.11 21.49
N MET A 480 -7.02 -7.06 22.78
CA MET A 480 -7.72 -7.79 23.84
C MET A 480 -8.53 -6.84 24.71
N HIS A 481 -9.71 -7.31 25.14
CA HIS A 481 -10.52 -6.71 26.20
C HIS A 481 -11.03 -7.82 27.12
N ASN A 482 -10.79 -7.70 28.42
CA ASN A 482 -11.17 -8.70 29.41
C ASN A 482 -10.72 -10.14 29.04
N LYS A 483 -9.51 -10.29 28.50
CA LYS A 483 -8.91 -11.56 28.03
C LYS A 483 -9.55 -12.17 26.78
N GLU A 484 -10.45 -11.47 26.12
CA GLU A 484 -11.03 -11.88 24.84
C GLU A 484 -10.42 -11.06 23.70
N CYS A 485 -10.10 -11.69 22.58
CA CYS A 485 -9.65 -11.00 21.39
C CYS A 485 -10.86 -10.33 20.73
N VAL A 486 -10.87 -9.00 20.73
CA VAL A 486 -11.98 -8.19 20.21
C VAL A 486 -11.68 -7.58 18.85
N SER A 487 -10.39 -7.49 18.47
CA SER A 487 -9.93 -6.95 17.19
C SER A 487 -8.46 -7.29 16.95
N TYR A 488 -7.91 -6.74 15.87
CA TYR A 488 -6.48 -6.78 15.54
C TYR A 488 -6.03 -5.40 15.04
N ILE A 489 -4.73 -5.14 15.09
CA ILE A 489 -4.14 -3.89 14.59
C ILE A 489 -4.13 -3.93 13.06
N THR A 490 -4.70 -2.92 12.42
CA THR A 490 -4.65 -2.77 10.95
C THR A 490 -3.38 -2.06 10.49
N SER A 491 -2.91 -1.10 11.26
CA SER A 491 -1.62 -0.43 11.06
C SER A 491 -1.12 0.17 12.37
N GLY A 492 0.20 0.22 12.55
CA GLY A 492 0.82 0.77 13.74
C GLY A 492 2.11 1.52 13.44
N GLY A 493 2.62 2.20 14.43
CA GLY A 493 3.90 2.91 14.38
C GLY A 493 4.08 3.88 15.54
N TYR A 494 5.24 4.52 15.56
CA TYR A 494 5.57 5.52 16.57
C TYR A 494 5.26 6.94 16.06
N GLY A 495 4.43 7.68 16.78
CA GLY A 495 4.13 9.09 16.52
C GLY A 495 5.20 9.99 17.11
N HIS A 496 6.19 10.35 16.30
CA HIS A 496 7.40 11.05 16.76
C HIS A 496 7.16 12.48 17.25
N SER A 497 6.05 13.13 16.82
CA SER A 497 5.70 14.47 17.30
C SER A 497 5.00 14.43 18.67
N VAL A 498 4.30 13.35 18.94
CA VAL A 498 3.51 13.14 20.16
C VAL A 498 4.18 12.17 21.14
N GLU A 499 5.29 11.55 20.71
CA GLU A 499 6.13 10.62 21.47
C GLU A 499 5.36 9.43 22.05
N LYS A 500 4.51 8.81 21.18
CA LYS A 500 3.64 7.71 21.57
C LYS A 500 3.61 6.61 20.52
N SER A 501 3.53 5.36 20.95
CA SER A 501 3.19 4.24 20.06
C SER A 501 1.70 4.29 19.77
N LEU A 502 1.34 4.38 18.49
CA LEU A 502 -0.04 4.52 18.01
C LEU A 502 -0.39 3.37 17.07
N ALA A 503 -1.63 2.94 17.12
CA ALA A 503 -2.13 1.93 16.20
C ALA A 503 -3.58 2.20 15.81
N MET A 504 -3.96 1.72 14.63
CA MET A 504 -5.35 1.73 14.16
C MET A 504 -5.94 0.33 14.26
N THR A 505 -7.22 0.26 14.60
CA THR A 505 -7.96 -0.99 14.76
C THR A 505 -9.46 -0.74 14.63
N TYR A 506 -10.23 -1.74 14.22
CA TYR A 506 -11.69 -1.67 14.18
C TYR A 506 -12.29 -2.21 15.48
N LEU A 507 -12.63 -1.34 16.39
CA LEU A 507 -13.24 -1.71 17.68
C LEU A 507 -14.75 -1.86 17.58
N PRO A 508 -15.34 -2.84 18.28
CA PRO A 508 -16.78 -2.86 18.57
C PRO A 508 -17.23 -1.51 19.14
N VAL A 509 -18.36 -0.98 18.65
CA VAL A 509 -18.78 0.40 19.00
C VAL A 509 -19.05 0.58 20.49
N GLU A 510 -19.48 -0.46 21.17
CA GLU A 510 -19.73 -0.48 22.63
C GLU A 510 -18.45 -0.33 23.46
N LEU A 511 -17.29 -0.60 22.89
CA LEU A 511 -15.98 -0.43 23.56
C LEU A 511 -15.37 0.94 23.31
N ILE A 512 -15.93 1.78 22.43
CA ILE A 512 -15.34 3.08 22.07
C ILE A 512 -15.70 4.12 23.13
N ASP A 513 -15.00 4.03 24.25
CA ASP A 513 -15.09 4.97 25.35
C ASP A 513 -13.71 5.22 25.96
N SER A 514 -13.48 6.42 26.46
CA SER A 514 -12.18 6.83 27.04
C SER A 514 -11.81 6.07 28.32
N SER A 515 -12.77 5.42 28.96
CA SER A 515 -12.56 4.59 30.16
C SER A 515 -12.26 3.13 29.85
N THR A 516 -12.43 2.70 28.59
CA THR A 516 -12.16 1.33 28.18
C THR A 516 -10.66 1.03 28.22
N VAL A 517 -10.29 -0.01 28.96
CA VAL A 517 -8.92 -0.50 29.01
C VAL A 517 -8.78 -1.66 28.03
N LEU A 518 -7.85 -1.53 27.13
CA LEU A 518 -7.48 -2.55 26.15
C LEU A 518 -6.06 -3.06 26.47
N GLU A 519 -5.73 -4.21 25.92
CA GLU A 519 -4.38 -4.75 25.88
C GLU A 519 -4.06 -5.15 24.43
N VAL A 520 -2.82 -4.98 24.02
CA VAL A 520 -2.32 -5.44 22.72
C VAL A 520 -1.23 -6.48 22.99
N GLU A 521 -1.36 -7.64 22.37
CA GLU A 521 -0.34 -8.70 22.48
C GLU A 521 0.78 -8.43 21.48
N ILE A 522 1.96 -8.11 21.98
CA ILE A 522 3.16 -7.84 21.19
C ILE A 522 4.24 -8.83 21.60
N LEU A 523 4.64 -9.74 20.73
CA LEU A 523 5.66 -10.77 20.99
C LEU A 523 5.39 -11.57 22.27
N GLY A 524 4.13 -11.90 22.56
CA GLY A 524 3.73 -12.65 23.74
C GLY A 524 3.61 -11.82 25.02
N VAL A 525 3.75 -10.51 24.95
CA VAL A 525 3.59 -9.57 26.07
C VAL A 525 2.31 -8.74 25.86
N PHE A 526 1.45 -8.71 26.88
CA PHE A 526 0.25 -7.88 26.88
C PHE A 526 0.59 -6.45 27.32
N CYS A 527 0.58 -5.53 26.37
CA CYS A 527 0.83 -4.12 26.58
C CYS A 527 -0.48 -3.37 26.78
N LYS A 528 -0.57 -2.51 27.79
CA LYS A 528 -1.77 -1.67 28.02
C LYS A 528 -2.00 -0.74 26.86
N ALA A 529 -3.27 -0.56 26.49
CA ALA A 529 -3.65 0.38 25.46
C ALA A 529 -4.89 1.19 25.87
N SER A 530 -4.99 2.41 25.36
CA SER A 530 -6.11 3.32 25.57
C SER A 530 -6.60 3.93 24.25
N ILE A 531 -7.90 4.24 24.19
CA ILE A 531 -8.51 4.76 22.98
C ILE A 531 -8.24 6.27 22.85
N VAL A 532 -7.79 6.68 21.68
CA VAL A 532 -7.54 8.07 21.31
C VAL A 532 -8.81 8.66 20.72
N MET A 533 -9.53 9.45 21.51
CA MET A 533 -10.83 10.01 21.12
C MET A 533 -10.76 11.15 20.11
N LYS A 534 -9.62 11.79 19.95
CA LYS A 534 -9.35 12.87 18.98
C LYS A 534 -7.91 12.77 18.50
N PRO A 535 -7.61 13.18 17.25
CA PRO A 535 -6.23 13.21 16.77
C PRO A 535 -5.31 13.93 17.75
N LEU A 536 -4.17 13.34 18.05
CA LEU A 536 -3.22 13.89 19.03
C LEU A 536 -2.46 15.09 18.47
N TYR A 537 -2.31 15.17 17.15
CA TYR A 537 -1.65 16.29 16.49
C TYR A 537 -2.65 17.13 15.72
N ASP A 538 -2.72 18.43 15.99
CA ASP A 538 -3.58 19.42 15.34
C ASP A 538 -5.00 18.87 15.05
N PRO A 539 -5.80 18.58 16.08
CA PRO A 539 -7.12 17.95 15.92
C PRO A 539 -8.11 18.79 15.12
N SER A 540 -7.89 20.10 15.05
CA SER A 540 -8.71 21.03 14.28
C SER A 540 -8.33 21.12 12.79
N GLY A 541 -7.17 20.59 12.39
CA GLY A 541 -6.66 20.64 11.02
C GLY A 541 -6.30 22.05 10.54
N LEU A 542 -5.97 22.96 11.44
CA LEU A 542 -5.66 24.37 11.10
C LEU A 542 -4.30 24.53 10.44
N LYS A 543 -3.34 23.67 10.73
CA LYS A 543 -1.99 23.78 10.18
C LYS A 543 -1.90 23.51 8.67
N MET A 544 -2.87 22.81 8.12
CA MET A 544 -2.94 22.54 6.66
C MET A 544 -3.62 23.65 5.87
N ARG A 545 -4.40 24.53 6.54
CA ARG A 545 -5.30 25.50 5.93
C ARG A 545 -4.71 26.87 5.71
#